data_d7675e6209da0fc290d44b93251a093e
#
_entry.id   d7675e6209da0fc290d44b93251a093e
#
_cell.length_a   1.000
_cell.length_b   1.000
_cell.length_c   1.000
_cell.angle_alpha   90.00
_cell.angle_beta   90.00
_cell.angle_gamma   90.00
#
_symmetry.space_group_name_H-M   'P 1'
#
loop_
_entity.id
_entity.type
_entity.pdbx_description
1 polymer ?
#
loop_
_entity_poly.entity_id
_entity_poly.type
_entity_poly.pdbx_seq_one_letter_code
_entity_poly.pdbx_strand_id
1 'polypeptide(L)'
;KLKWAKYKLKALLDSARSRTVAEEPVRGLLYTRGTKPQVLIVMDSFSPTNRNAILEPLKHLDAVDVALWVPEDASDYLDGQYASERYSRKDWSEQEISGDELNNLLPDVRIVLSAAQFLGRGAVTYEFSRAIGAEYWMVQHGLLVPQAPPLPVGCTLLAFSEADAEFWASGRRDVTTHAVGSQLLYLAAQKAAGAEAQK
;
A
#
# COMPACT_ATOMS: atom_id res chain seq x y z
N LYS A 1 -29.67 4.38 9.05
CA LYS A 1 -29.04 5.71 8.86
C LYS A 1 -28.20 6.14 10.07
N LEU A 2 -28.66 5.93 11.31
CA LEU A 2 -27.90 6.35 12.53
C LEU A 2 -26.60 5.57 12.75
N LYS A 3 -26.58 4.27 12.47
CA LYS A 3 -25.38 3.43 12.61
C LYS A 3 -24.26 3.89 11.64
N TRP A 4 -24.62 4.21 10.41
CA TRP A 4 -23.68 4.69 9.41
C TRP A 4 -23.06 6.05 9.77
N ALA A 5 -23.85 6.98 10.32
CA ALA A 5 -23.35 8.27 10.81
C ALA A 5 -22.37 8.09 11.99
N LYS A 6 -22.64 7.16 12.92
CA LYS A 6 -21.72 6.79 13.99
C LYS A 6 -20.38 6.24 13.46
N TYR A 7 -20.40 5.39 12.43
CA TYR A 7 -19.18 4.85 11.83
C TYR A 7 -18.37 5.93 11.10
N LYS A 8 -19.03 6.83 10.36
CA LYS A 8 -18.34 7.99 9.76
C LYS A 8 -17.72 8.91 10.81
N LEU A 9 -18.44 9.20 11.88
CA LEU A 9 -17.93 10.03 12.96
C LEU A 9 -16.76 9.34 13.67
N LYS A 10 -16.83 8.03 13.91
CA LYS A 10 -15.73 7.27 14.49
C LYS A 10 -14.52 7.24 13.55
N ALA A 11 -14.71 7.00 12.25
CA ALA A 11 -13.63 7.04 11.26
C ALA A 11 -12.98 8.44 11.17
N LEU A 12 -13.77 9.52 11.26
CA LEU A 12 -13.28 10.89 11.31
C LEU A 12 -12.52 11.18 12.61
N LEU A 13 -13.01 10.68 13.74
CA LEU A 13 -12.34 10.82 15.05
C LEU A 13 -11.06 9.97 15.10
N ASP A 14 -11.07 8.77 14.55
CA ASP A 14 -9.89 7.91 14.45
C ASP A 14 -8.86 8.50 13.45
N SER A 15 -9.31 9.13 12.37
CA SER A 15 -8.47 9.92 11.45
C SER A 15 -7.90 11.18 12.13
N ALA A 16 -8.67 11.85 12.97
CA ALA A 16 -8.19 13.00 13.74
C ALA A 16 -7.22 12.59 14.89
N ARG A 17 -7.45 11.41 15.49
CA ARG A 17 -6.53 10.79 16.46
C ARG A 17 -5.26 10.27 15.81
N SER A 18 -5.34 9.79 14.59
CA SER A 18 -4.20 9.33 13.80
C SER A 18 -3.16 10.43 13.53
N ARG A 19 -3.58 11.70 13.53
CA ARG A 19 -2.62 12.83 13.48
C ARG A 19 -1.70 12.92 14.71
N THR A 20 -2.12 12.35 15.84
CA THR A 20 -1.29 12.29 17.06
C THR A 20 -0.54 10.96 17.20
N VAL A 21 -0.94 9.92 16.47
CA VAL A 21 -0.30 8.59 16.48
C VAL A 21 0.81 8.48 15.42
N ALA A 22 0.84 9.35 14.43
CA ALA A 22 1.92 9.42 13.42
C ALA A 22 3.28 9.88 14.01
N GLU A 23 3.32 10.28 15.28
CA GLU A 23 4.53 10.60 16.02
C GLU A 23 5.22 9.38 16.66
N GLU A 24 4.57 8.21 16.70
CA GLU A 24 5.24 6.99 17.16
C GLU A 24 6.22 6.47 16.08
N PRO A 25 7.45 6.12 16.50
CA PRO A 25 8.45 5.59 15.57
C PRO A 25 7.92 4.34 14.88
N VAL A 26 7.87 4.38 13.55
CA VAL A 26 7.40 3.25 12.75
C VAL A 26 8.59 2.47 12.25
N ARG A 27 8.76 1.27 12.76
CA ARG A 27 9.81 0.33 12.37
C ARG A 27 9.46 -0.38 11.08
N GLY A 28 10.48 -0.79 10.35
CA GLY A 28 10.33 -1.60 9.16
C GLY A 28 11.65 -1.81 8.45
N LEU A 29 11.62 -2.65 7.44
CA LEU A 29 12.76 -2.91 6.57
C LEU A 29 12.57 -2.14 5.27
N LEU A 30 13.60 -1.43 4.85
CA LEU A 30 13.64 -0.78 3.56
C LEU A 30 14.50 -1.59 2.60
N TYR A 31 13.90 -1.97 1.50
CA TYR A 31 14.57 -2.57 0.35
C TYR A 31 14.54 -1.59 -0.81
N THR A 32 15.64 -1.49 -1.56
CA THR A 32 15.67 -0.67 -2.77
C THR A 32 16.14 -1.49 -3.95
N ARG A 33 15.49 -1.33 -5.09
CA ARG A 33 15.93 -1.82 -6.38
C ARG A 33 16.21 -0.61 -7.27
N GLY A 34 17.42 -0.62 -7.87
CA GLY A 34 17.90 0.52 -8.64
C GLY A 34 18.50 1.62 -7.77
N THR A 35 18.93 2.69 -8.42
CA THR A 35 19.64 3.81 -7.77
C THR A 35 18.74 4.99 -7.45
N LYS A 36 17.59 5.09 -8.12
CA LYS A 36 16.64 6.20 -8.03
C LYS A 36 15.20 5.69 -7.98
N PRO A 37 14.78 5.11 -6.85
CA PRO A 37 13.42 4.60 -6.71
C PRO A 37 12.39 5.68 -7.00
N GLN A 38 11.52 5.45 -7.98
CA GLN A 38 10.43 6.34 -8.34
C GLN A 38 9.10 5.91 -7.71
N VAL A 39 9.01 4.67 -7.28
CA VAL A 39 7.84 4.11 -6.61
C VAL A 39 8.23 3.63 -5.23
N LEU A 40 7.57 4.13 -4.20
CA LEU A 40 7.65 3.60 -2.85
C LEU A 40 6.43 2.70 -2.58
N ILE A 41 6.67 1.44 -2.33
CA ILE A 41 5.65 0.46 -1.99
C ILE A 41 5.68 0.20 -0.50
N VAL A 42 4.52 0.33 0.14
CA VAL A 42 4.38 0.32 1.59
C VAL A 42 3.44 -0.79 2.04
N MET A 43 3.88 -1.56 3.02
CA MET A 43 3.08 -2.60 3.64
C MET A 43 3.08 -2.44 5.15
N ASP A 44 1.90 -2.32 5.78
CA ASP A 44 1.78 -2.19 7.23
C ASP A 44 1.75 -3.54 7.96
N SER A 45 1.22 -4.58 7.32
CA SER A 45 1.18 -5.94 7.87
C SER A 45 1.49 -6.98 6.79
N PHE A 46 2.20 -8.04 7.16
CA PHE A 46 2.51 -9.16 6.27
C PHE A 46 1.38 -10.20 6.25
N SER A 47 0.15 -9.75 6.00
CA SER A 47 -0.99 -10.63 5.80
C SER A 47 -1.00 -11.24 4.39
N PRO A 48 -1.61 -12.43 4.19
CA PRO A 48 -1.72 -13.03 2.85
C PRO A 48 -2.42 -12.11 1.85
N THR A 49 -3.41 -11.33 2.27
CA THR A 49 -4.13 -10.38 1.41
C THR A 49 -3.23 -9.22 0.97
N ASN A 50 -2.49 -8.60 1.90
CA ASN A 50 -1.55 -7.54 1.59
C ASN A 50 -0.40 -8.03 0.70
N ARG A 51 0.17 -9.21 1.01
CA ARG A 51 1.20 -9.83 0.20
C ARG A 51 0.74 -10.00 -1.26
N ASN A 52 -0.44 -10.59 -1.47
CA ASN A 52 -0.96 -10.84 -2.80
C ASN A 52 -1.33 -9.55 -3.54
N ALA A 53 -1.84 -8.54 -2.85
CA ALA A 53 -2.22 -7.29 -3.48
C ALA A 53 -1.03 -6.37 -3.79
N ILE A 54 0.02 -6.40 -2.96
CA ILE A 54 1.10 -5.42 -2.99
C ILE A 54 2.40 -6.03 -3.51
N LEU A 55 2.83 -7.20 -3.03
CA LEU A 55 4.12 -7.78 -3.38
C LEU A 55 4.09 -8.64 -4.65
N GLU A 56 3.04 -9.42 -4.86
CA GLU A 56 2.99 -10.28 -6.06
C GLU A 56 3.05 -9.50 -7.38
N PRO A 57 2.41 -8.32 -7.53
CA PRO A 57 2.55 -7.49 -8.73
C PRO A 57 3.97 -7.01 -9.03
N LEU A 58 4.86 -6.95 -8.03
CA LEU A 58 6.26 -6.55 -8.21
C LEU A 58 7.02 -7.41 -9.20
N LYS A 59 6.63 -8.67 -9.36
CA LYS A 59 7.23 -9.59 -10.32
C LYS A 59 7.11 -9.10 -11.77
N HIS A 60 6.19 -8.18 -12.01
CA HIS A 60 5.89 -7.61 -13.33
C HIS A 60 6.45 -6.19 -13.53
N LEU A 61 7.12 -5.63 -12.52
CA LEU A 61 7.65 -4.27 -12.56
C LEU A 61 9.18 -4.22 -12.76
N ASP A 62 9.75 -5.12 -13.52
CA ASP A 62 11.20 -5.28 -13.68
C ASP A 62 11.93 -4.03 -14.19
N ALA A 63 11.27 -3.18 -14.94
CA ALA A 63 11.87 -1.98 -15.54
C ALA A 63 11.83 -0.72 -14.65
N VAL A 64 11.21 -0.80 -13.47
CA VAL A 64 11.00 0.35 -12.59
C VAL A 64 11.87 0.27 -11.36
N ASP A 65 12.60 1.32 -11.04
CA ASP A 65 13.31 1.46 -9.78
C ASP A 65 12.30 1.62 -8.63
N VAL A 66 12.36 0.74 -7.64
CA VAL A 66 11.36 0.60 -6.59
C VAL A 66 12.01 0.60 -5.20
N ALA A 67 11.40 1.26 -4.25
CA ALA A 67 11.64 1.07 -2.83
C ALA A 67 10.48 0.30 -2.18
N LEU A 68 10.80 -0.61 -1.27
CA LEU A 68 9.83 -1.37 -0.47
C LEU A 68 10.04 -1.03 0.99
N TRP A 69 8.99 -0.56 1.67
CA TRP A 69 9.01 -0.39 3.12
C TRP A 69 7.99 -1.31 3.76
N VAL A 70 8.48 -2.33 4.43
CA VAL A 70 7.70 -3.48 4.88
C VAL A 70 7.93 -3.78 6.36
N PRO A 71 7.02 -4.51 7.03
CA PRO A 71 7.24 -4.98 8.38
C PRO A 71 8.37 -6.02 8.43
N GLU A 72 8.97 -6.19 9.61
CA GLU A 72 10.10 -7.10 9.83
C GLU A 72 9.76 -8.57 9.53
N ASP A 73 8.52 -8.97 9.80
CA ASP A 73 8.03 -10.33 9.53
C ASP A 73 7.88 -10.66 8.03
N ALA A 74 8.07 -9.68 7.15
CA ALA A 74 8.14 -9.90 5.71
C ALA A 74 9.55 -10.32 5.22
N SER A 75 10.59 -10.22 6.06
CA SER A 75 11.98 -10.41 5.66
C SER A 75 12.25 -11.79 5.03
N ASP A 76 11.86 -12.85 5.69
CA ASP A 76 12.11 -14.22 5.21
C ASP A 76 11.48 -14.49 3.84
N TYR A 77 10.28 -13.92 3.62
CA TYR A 77 9.62 -14.03 2.33
C TYR A 77 10.33 -13.23 1.25
N LEU A 78 10.73 -12.00 1.56
CA LEU A 78 11.44 -11.14 0.61
C LEU A 78 12.83 -11.69 0.29
N ASP A 79 13.57 -12.12 1.28
CA ASP A 79 14.90 -12.70 1.12
C ASP A 79 14.85 -14.03 0.34
N GLY A 80 13.77 -14.80 0.48
CA GLY A 80 13.56 -16.05 -0.27
C GLY A 80 13.05 -15.87 -1.71
N GLN A 81 12.18 -14.88 -1.94
CA GLN A 81 11.50 -14.68 -3.23
C GLN A 81 12.16 -13.63 -4.11
N TYR A 82 12.77 -12.63 -3.48
CA TYR A 82 13.35 -11.46 -4.15
C TYR A 82 14.84 -11.33 -3.88
N ALA A 83 15.46 -12.45 -3.41
CA ALA A 83 16.83 -12.48 -2.93
C ALA A 83 17.82 -11.77 -3.83
N SER A 84 18.53 -10.95 -3.19
CA SER A 84 19.94 -10.58 -3.20
C SER A 84 20.50 -9.85 -4.41
N GLU A 85 20.21 -10.18 -5.63
CA GLU A 85 20.86 -9.50 -6.76
C GLU A 85 20.14 -8.21 -7.21
N ARG A 86 18.87 -8.07 -6.87
CA ARG A 86 18.03 -6.96 -7.33
C ARG A 86 17.66 -5.95 -6.25
N TYR A 87 17.70 -6.30 -4.97
CA TYR A 87 17.31 -5.44 -3.88
C TYR A 87 18.40 -5.29 -2.84
N SER A 88 18.80 -4.07 -2.57
CA SER A 88 19.66 -3.75 -1.44
C SER A 88 18.82 -3.52 -0.21
N ARG A 89 19.10 -4.27 0.87
CA ARG A 89 18.46 -4.07 2.16
C ARG A 89 19.12 -2.90 2.89
N LYS A 90 18.29 -2.00 3.39
CA LYS A 90 18.68 -0.98 4.36
C LYS A 90 17.85 -1.20 5.61
N ASP A 91 18.50 -1.57 6.70
CA ASP A 91 17.83 -1.68 7.98
C ASP A 91 17.56 -0.29 8.52
N TRP A 92 16.30 -0.03 8.79
CA TRP A 92 15.89 1.18 9.49
C TRP A 92 15.90 0.87 10.98
N SER A 93 16.98 1.22 11.66
CA SER A 93 17.04 1.08 13.10
C SER A 93 16.29 2.21 13.78
N GLU A 94 15.36 1.86 14.63
CA GLU A 94 14.84 2.52 15.85
C GLU A 94 14.54 4.02 15.85
N GLN A 95 14.76 4.79 14.78
CA GLN A 95 14.47 6.21 14.74
C GLN A 95 13.08 6.49 14.17
N GLU A 96 12.45 7.54 14.68
CA GLU A 96 11.23 8.12 14.13
C GLU A 96 11.46 8.49 12.68
N ILE A 97 10.80 7.77 11.76
CA ILE A 97 10.90 8.11 10.35
C ILE A 97 9.85 9.17 10.07
N SER A 98 10.32 10.38 10.02
CA SER A 98 9.55 11.54 9.56
C SER A 98 9.45 11.57 8.04
N GLY A 99 8.49 12.34 7.51
CA GLY A 99 8.42 12.61 6.08
C GLY A 99 9.72 13.21 5.52
N ASP A 100 10.43 14.01 6.32
CA ASP A 100 11.70 14.63 5.93
C ASP A 100 12.82 13.60 5.78
N GLU A 101 12.88 12.59 6.65
CA GLU A 101 13.85 11.51 6.52
C GLU A 101 13.58 10.64 5.30
N LEU A 102 12.31 10.32 5.01
CA LEU A 102 11.94 9.64 3.77
C LEU A 102 12.35 10.44 2.54
N ASN A 103 12.17 11.76 2.55
CA ASN A 103 12.57 12.62 1.44
C ASN A 103 14.09 12.61 1.20
N ASN A 104 14.88 12.59 2.27
CA ASN A 104 16.33 12.49 2.15
C ASN A 104 16.80 11.14 1.59
N LEU A 105 16.10 10.06 1.94
CA LEU A 105 16.43 8.71 1.52
C LEU A 105 15.90 8.36 0.12
N LEU A 106 14.75 8.92 -0.23
CA LEU A 106 13.98 8.59 -1.44
C LEU A 106 13.54 9.86 -2.19
N PRO A 107 14.47 10.75 -2.60
CA PRO A 107 14.13 12.05 -3.16
C PRO A 107 13.47 11.98 -4.55
N ASP A 108 13.61 10.85 -5.26
CA ASP A 108 13.10 10.66 -6.61
C ASP A 108 11.70 10.00 -6.65
N VAL A 109 11.10 9.69 -5.49
CA VAL A 109 9.79 9.07 -5.41
C VAL A 109 8.70 9.99 -5.96
N ARG A 110 7.88 9.43 -6.85
CA ARG A 110 6.74 10.10 -7.50
C ARG A 110 5.41 9.44 -7.19
N ILE A 111 5.43 8.15 -6.82
CA ILE A 111 4.26 7.36 -6.48
C ILE A 111 4.52 6.64 -5.17
N VAL A 112 3.59 6.75 -4.24
CA VAL A 112 3.51 5.92 -3.03
C VAL A 112 2.35 4.95 -3.20
N LEU A 113 2.61 3.65 -3.15
CA LEU A 113 1.62 2.59 -3.27
C LEU A 113 1.43 1.92 -1.90
N SER A 114 0.21 1.92 -1.36
CA SER A 114 -0.11 1.32 -0.07
C SER A 114 -1.50 0.69 -0.04
N ALA A 115 -1.74 -0.21 0.90
CA ALA A 115 -3.08 -0.73 1.20
C ALA A 115 -3.73 -0.05 2.42
N ALA A 116 -3.01 0.83 3.11
CA ALA A 116 -3.48 1.54 4.30
C ALA A 116 -2.91 2.97 4.35
N GLN A 117 -3.62 3.88 5.02
CA GLN A 117 -3.21 5.29 5.14
C GLN A 117 -3.41 5.87 6.54
N PHE A 118 -3.98 5.12 7.46
CA PHE A 118 -4.38 5.66 8.78
C PHE A 118 -3.44 5.30 9.91
N LEU A 119 -2.63 4.27 9.74
CA LEU A 119 -1.77 3.72 10.80
C LEU A 119 -0.40 3.39 10.24
N GLY A 120 0.59 3.34 11.14
CA GLY A 120 1.93 2.83 10.87
C GLY A 120 2.60 3.48 9.66
N ARG A 121 3.24 2.67 8.84
CA ARG A 121 3.97 3.11 7.65
C ARG A 121 3.08 3.79 6.62
N GLY A 122 1.83 3.34 6.49
CA GLY A 122 0.86 3.95 5.58
C GLY A 122 0.57 5.40 5.94
N ALA A 123 0.41 5.71 7.25
CA ALA A 123 0.17 7.08 7.70
C ALA A 123 1.37 8.00 7.43
N VAL A 124 2.58 7.55 7.79
CA VAL A 124 3.82 8.30 7.55
C VAL A 124 4.03 8.58 6.07
N THR A 125 3.83 7.57 5.22
CA THR A 125 4.04 7.72 3.77
C THR A 125 2.94 8.51 3.08
N TYR A 126 1.73 8.56 3.63
CA TYR A 126 0.70 9.47 3.14
C TYR A 126 1.09 10.93 3.36
N GLU A 127 1.54 11.29 4.57
CA GLU A 127 2.04 12.65 4.84
C GLU A 127 3.31 12.97 4.02
N PHE A 128 4.23 12.02 3.88
CA PHE A 128 5.38 12.14 3.01
C PHE A 128 4.98 12.45 1.56
N SER A 129 4.06 11.67 0.98
CA SER A 129 3.62 11.90 -0.40
C SER A 129 3.06 13.30 -0.62
N ARG A 130 2.31 13.81 0.36
CA ARG A 130 1.77 15.17 0.32
C ARG A 130 2.86 16.24 0.40
N ALA A 131 3.86 16.01 1.25
CA ALA A 131 4.96 16.95 1.43
C ALA A 131 5.81 17.13 0.17
N ILE A 132 6.05 16.05 -0.59
CA ILE A 132 6.85 16.08 -1.81
C ILE A 132 6.03 16.21 -3.10
N GLY A 133 4.70 16.24 -3.03
CA GLY A 133 3.81 16.29 -4.19
C GLY A 133 3.77 14.99 -5.00
N ALA A 134 4.08 13.84 -4.38
CA ALA A 134 3.95 12.53 -5.00
C ALA A 134 2.48 12.07 -5.00
N GLU A 135 2.11 11.25 -5.98
CA GLU A 135 0.80 10.61 -6.02
C GLU A 135 0.70 9.53 -4.94
N TYR A 136 -0.45 9.44 -4.28
CA TYR A 136 -0.74 8.38 -3.32
C TYR A 136 -1.75 7.39 -3.90
N TRP A 137 -1.31 6.17 -4.12
CA TRP A 137 -2.09 5.10 -4.72
C TRP A 137 -2.48 4.08 -3.66
N MET A 138 -3.79 3.83 -3.55
CA MET A 138 -4.37 2.84 -2.66
C MET A 138 -4.69 1.56 -3.42
N VAL A 139 -4.24 0.42 -2.91
CA VAL A 139 -4.59 -0.89 -3.47
C VAL A 139 -5.69 -1.52 -2.63
N GLN A 140 -6.79 -1.88 -3.27
CA GLN A 140 -7.78 -2.74 -2.62
C GLN A 140 -7.16 -4.11 -2.37
N HIS A 141 -7.17 -4.57 -1.11
CA HIS A 141 -6.56 -5.83 -0.70
C HIS A 141 -7.54 -6.83 -0.08
N GLY A 142 -8.80 -6.44 0.06
CA GLY A 142 -9.88 -7.27 0.61
C GLY A 142 -11.23 -6.91 0.02
N LEU A 143 -12.23 -7.70 0.35
CA LEU A 143 -13.60 -7.43 -0.05
C LEU A 143 -14.11 -6.15 0.62
N LEU A 144 -14.98 -5.43 -0.07
CA LEU A 144 -15.67 -4.30 0.49
C LEU A 144 -16.53 -4.71 1.68
N VAL A 145 -16.40 -3.95 2.75
CA VAL A 145 -17.24 -4.08 3.93
C VAL A 145 -17.82 -2.71 4.30
N PRO A 146 -19.00 -2.64 4.93
CA PRO A 146 -19.62 -1.37 5.28
C PRO A 146 -18.78 -0.50 6.22
N GLN A 147 -17.79 -1.10 6.88
CA GLN A 147 -16.87 -0.46 7.81
C GLN A 147 -15.56 -0.02 7.16
N ALA A 148 -15.41 -0.22 5.86
CA ALA A 148 -14.21 0.20 5.16
C ALA A 148 -13.91 1.68 5.42
N PRO A 149 -12.66 2.03 5.78
CA PRO A 149 -12.31 3.41 6.06
C PRO A 149 -12.42 4.26 4.78
N PRO A 150 -12.69 5.57 4.90
CA PRO A 150 -12.75 6.43 3.73
C PRO A 150 -11.37 6.51 3.06
N LEU A 151 -11.38 6.64 1.73
CA LEU A 151 -10.15 6.86 0.98
C LEU A 151 -9.47 8.20 1.37
N PRO A 152 -8.13 8.28 1.32
CA PRO A 152 -7.42 9.54 1.49
C PRO A 152 -7.84 10.60 0.46
N VAL A 153 -7.62 11.86 0.79
CA VAL A 153 -7.91 12.97 -0.12
C VAL A 153 -6.92 12.95 -1.28
N GLY A 154 -7.44 13.05 -2.52
CA GLY A 154 -6.63 13.15 -3.73
C GLY A 154 -5.91 11.85 -4.12
N CYS A 155 -6.32 10.70 -3.59
CA CYS A 155 -5.66 9.44 -3.92
C CYS A 155 -6.15 8.83 -5.24
N THR A 156 -5.33 7.93 -5.78
CA THR A 156 -5.73 6.99 -6.83
C THR A 156 -6.04 5.64 -6.22
N LEU A 157 -7.21 5.07 -6.50
CA LEU A 157 -7.61 3.73 -6.05
C LEU A 157 -7.45 2.69 -7.16
N LEU A 158 -6.71 1.64 -6.87
CA LEU A 158 -6.66 0.42 -7.68
C LEU A 158 -7.68 -0.57 -7.09
N ALA A 159 -8.86 -0.64 -7.70
CA ALA A 159 -9.99 -1.44 -7.23
C ALA A 159 -10.05 -2.81 -7.91
N PHE A 160 -10.73 -3.78 -7.29
CA PHE A 160 -10.92 -5.10 -7.89
C PHE A 160 -11.88 -5.09 -9.08
N SER A 161 -12.89 -4.21 -9.05
CA SER A 161 -13.91 -4.11 -10.09
C SER A 161 -14.40 -2.68 -10.25
N GLU A 162 -15.11 -2.41 -11.34
CA GLU A 162 -15.80 -1.13 -11.55
C GLU A 162 -16.83 -0.85 -10.45
N ALA A 163 -17.55 -1.88 -9.99
CA ALA A 163 -18.51 -1.73 -8.90
C ALA A 163 -17.83 -1.34 -7.57
N ASP A 164 -16.65 -1.92 -7.27
CA ASP A 164 -15.87 -1.54 -6.11
C ASP A 164 -15.33 -0.10 -6.26
N ALA A 165 -14.85 0.25 -7.44
CA ALA A 165 -14.36 1.58 -7.75
C ALA A 165 -15.46 2.64 -7.56
N GLU A 166 -16.64 2.40 -8.10
CA GLU A 166 -17.81 3.28 -7.96
C GLU A 166 -18.24 3.41 -6.49
N PHE A 167 -18.29 2.30 -5.75
CA PHE A 167 -18.64 2.31 -4.33
C PHE A 167 -17.69 3.17 -3.51
N TRP A 168 -16.37 2.98 -3.68
CA TRP A 168 -15.35 3.70 -2.95
C TRP A 168 -15.31 5.19 -3.29
N ALA A 169 -15.47 5.53 -4.58
CA ALA A 169 -15.43 6.91 -5.07
C ALA A 169 -16.78 7.63 -4.94
N SER A 170 -17.84 6.94 -4.47
CA SER A 170 -19.20 7.49 -4.44
C SER A 170 -19.28 8.89 -3.83
N GLY A 171 -19.68 9.86 -4.65
CA GLY A 171 -19.81 11.27 -4.28
C GLY A 171 -18.49 12.04 -4.13
N ARG A 172 -17.35 11.44 -4.47
CA ARG A 172 -16.02 12.07 -4.40
C ARG A 172 -15.50 12.41 -5.79
N ARG A 173 -15.03 13.64 -5.95
CA ARG A 173 -14.41 14.13 -7.21
C ARG A 173 -12.89 14.23 -7.13
N ASP A 174 -12.34 14.06 -5.94
CA ASP A 174 -10.93 14.16 -5.65
C ASP A 174 -10.21 12.79 -5.69
N VAL A 175 -10.92 11.72 -6.01
CA VAL A 175 -10.38 10.36 -6.09
C VAL A 175 -10.41 9.90 -7.54
N THR A 176 -9.27 9.42 -8.02
CA THR A 176 -9.15 8.71 -9.29
C THR A 176 -9.28 7.22 -9.03
N THR A 177 -10.00 6.48 -9.88
CA THR A 177 -10.20 5.04 -9.70
C THR A 177 -9.85 4.27 -10.96
N HIS A 178 -9.25 3.08 -10.77
CA HIS A 178 -8.98 2.12 -11.84
C HIS A 178 -9.40 0.73 -11.39
N ALA A 179 -10.22 0.05 -12.19
CA ALA A 179 -10.54 -1.36 -11.99
C ALA A 179 -9.40 -2.21 -12.56
N VAL A 180 -8.59 -2.80 -11.68
CA VAL A 180 -7.38 -3.55 -12.06
C VAL A 180 -7.52 -5.07 -11.85
N GLY A 181 -8.62 -5.51 -11.27
CA GLY A 181 -8.82 -6.91 -10.91
C GLY A 181 -8.18 -7.28 -9.57
N SER A 182 -8.37 -8.53 -9.19
CA SER A 182 -7.80 -9.11 -7.96
C SER A 182 -6.72 -10.11 -8.32
N GLN A 183 -5.50 -9.89 -7.85
CA GLN A 183 -4.39 -10.83 -8.04
C GLN A 183 -4.70 -12.22 -7.45
N LEU A 184 -5.41 -12.28 -6.33
CA LEU A 184 -5.83 -13.53 -5.72
C LEU A 184 -6.76 -14.35 -6.64
N LEU A 185 -7.75 -13.68 -7.25
CA LEU A 185 -8.68 -14.33 -8.18
C LEU A 185 -7.96 -14.75 -9.47
N TYR A 186 -7.05 -13.93 -9.96
CA TYR A 186 -6.21 -14.27 -11.11
C TYR A 186 -5.38 -15.55 -10.88
N LEU A 187 -4.70 -15.63 -9.74
CA LEU A 187 -3.92 -16.82 -9.36
C LEU A 187 -4.81 -18.05 -9.16
N ALA A 188 -5.99 -17.90 -8.60
CA ALA A 188 -6.95 -18.98 -8.46
C ALA A 188 -7.44 -19.50 -9.82
N ALA A 189 -7.74 -18.60 -10.75
CA ALA A 189 -8.15 -18.96 -12.11
C ALA A 189 -7.05 -19.69 -12.87
N GLN A 190 -5.79 -19.24 -12.76
CA GLN A 190 -4.65 -19.94 -13.37
C GLN A 190 -4.48 -21.37 -12.83
N LYS A 191 -4.61 -21.55 -11.51
CA LYS A 191 -4.52 -22.90 -10.91
C LYS A 191 -5.65 -23.81 -11.39
N ALA A 192 -6.87 -23.30 -11.51
CA ALA A 192 -8.00 -24.08 -12.03
C ALA A 192 -7.78 -24.51 -13.48
N ALA A 193 -7.35 -23.59 -14.35
CA ALA A 193 -7.05 -23.89 -15.75
C ALA A 193 -5.91 -24.92 -15.90
N GLY A 194 -4.85 -24.82 -15.09
CA GLY A 194 -3.76 -25.80 -15.08
C GLY A 194 -4.19 -27.19 -14.60
N ALA A 195 -5.13 -27.29 -13.67
CA ALA A 195 -5.67 -28.57 -13.20
C ALA A 195 -6.60 -29.24 -14.23
N GLU A 196 -7.31 -28.48 -15.05
CA GLU A 196 -8.13 -29.00 -16.15
C GLU A 196 -7.28 -29.51 -17.32
N ALA A 197 -6.15 -28.86 -17.59
CA ALA A 197 -5.24 -29.28 -18.66
C ALA A 197 -4.46 -30.59 -18.37
N GLN A 198 -4.48 -31.06 -17.11
CA GLN A 198 -3.81 -32.28 -16.65
C GLN A 198 -4.77 -33.51 -16.57
N LYS A 199 -6.04 -33.34 -16.88
CA LYS A 199 -7.03 -34.42 -16.98
C LYS A 199 -7.25 -34.84 -18.42
#